data_b8c413f1d3c0492348235c2e4634b4ae
#
_entry.id   b8c413f1d3c0492348235c2e4634b4ae
#
_cell.length_a   1.000
_cell.length_b   1.000
_cell.length_c   1.000
_cell.angle_alpha   90.00
_cell.angle_beta   90.00
_cell.angle_gamma   90.00
#
_symmetry.space_group_name_H-M   'P 1'
#
loop_
_entity.id
_entity.type
_entity.pdbx_description
1 polymer ?
#
loop_
_entity_poly.entity_id
_entity_poly.type
_entity_poly.pdbx_seq_one_letter_code
_entity_poly.pdbx_strand_id
1 'polypeptide(L)'
;MHSAIFYELFDEEDFERFIKNVVKLFRLSNEYNMWLEQCNRSTCAATGLNKYESGADVEVHHYGKTLWDWVEVIVDKFIENNVRFNTFFVLMILSDIHLQNCVSYVPLTHCIHKMLHSDYNNTIKLYPSIEDGIYNGDMQKAYTIIDRYINLYKNFNNIEEDLKNESEN
;
A
#
# COMPACT_ATOMS: atom_id res chain seq x y z
N MET A 1 -24.88 17.40 1.83
CA MET A 1 -24.01 16.56 0.99
C MET A 1 -22.58 17.04 1.23
N HIS A 2 -21.71 16.22 1.88
CA HIS A 2 -20.32 16.63 2.06
C HIS A 2 -19.62 16.39 0.72
N SER A 3 -19.20 17.46 0.06
CA SER A 3 -18.38 17.36 -1.15
C SER A 3 -17.08 16.65 -0.78
N ALA A 4 -16.75 15.56 -1.47
CA ALA A 4 -15.45 14.95 -1.34
C ALA A 4 -14.38 15.98 -1.70
N ILE A 5 -13.41 16.17 -0.79
CA ILE A 5 -12.30 17.08 -1.04
C ILE A 5 -11.37 16.38 -2.00
N PHE A 6 -11.31 16.82 -3.24
CA PHE A 6 -10.32 16.36 -4.21
C PHE A 6 -9.01 17.11 -4.00
N TYR A 7 -7.89 16.38 -4.07
CA TYR A 7 -6.59 16.99 -3.99
C TYR A 7 -6.17 17.52 -5.36
N GLU A 8 -5.74 18.77 -5.38
CA GLU A 8 -4.94 19.35 -6.45
C GLU A 8 -3.50 19.34 -5.92
N LEU A 9 -2.62 18.60 -6.58
CA LEU A 9 -1.20 18.55 -6.25
C LEU A 9 -0.51 19.60 -7.09
N PHE A 10 -0.05 20.67 -6.43
CA PHE A 10 0.53 21.81 -7.12
C PHE A 10 2.04 21.70 -7.30
N ASP A 11 2.71 20.93 -6.43
CA ASP A 11 4.16 20.73 -6.46
C ASP A 11 4.57 19.39 -5.82
N GLU A 12 5.87 19.12 -5.84
CA GLU A 12 6.48 17.90 -5.29
C GLU A 12 6.29 17.79 -3.76
N GLU A 13 6.33 18.91 -3.04
CA GLU A 13 6.14 18.93 -1.58
C GLU A 13 4.71 18.55 -1.20
N ASP A 14 3.72 19.02 -1.96
CA ASP A 14 2.31 18.63 -1.79
C ASP A 14 2.12 17.14 -2.06
N PHE A 15 2.78 16.60 -3.08
CA PHE A 15 2.75 15.19 -3.41
C PHE A 15 3.32 14.32 -2.29
N GLU A 16 4.53 14.63 -1.83
CA GLU A 16 5.15 13.90 -0.71
C GLU A 16 4.31 13.97 0.57
N ARG A 17 3.79 15.15 0.88
CA ARG A 17 2.91 15.35 2.05
C ARG A 17 1.64 14.52 1.96
N PHE A 18 1.04 14.45 0.77
CA PHE A 18 -0.13 13.61 0.52
C PHE A 18 0.19 12.13 0.75
N ILE A 19 1.25 11.60 0.13
CA ILE A 19 1.65 10.19 0.30
C ILE A 19 1.92 9.88 1.76
N LYS A 20 2.69 10.72 2.44
CA LYS A 20 3.00 10.56 3.87
C LYS A 20 1.74 10.45 4.74
N ASN A 21 0.74 11.27 4.44
CA ASN A 21 -0.54 11.25 5.15
C ASN A 21 -1.33 9.96 4.86
N VAL A 22 -1.42 9.53 3.61
CA VAL A 22 -2.08 8.27 3.21
C VAL A 22 -1.42 7.08 3.90
N VAL A 23 -0.09 6.97 3.83
CA VAL A 23 0.70 5.90 4.48
C VAL A 23 0.43 5.87 5.99
N LYS A 24 0.42 7.03 6.64
CA LYS A 24 0.13 7.14 8.07
C LYS A 24 -1.29 6.66 8.40
N LEU A 25 -2.28 7.12 7.65
CA LEU A 25 -3.68 6.76 7.86
C LEU A 25 -3.91 5.26 7.62
N PHE A 26 -3.33 4.70 6.57
CA PHE A 26 -3.45 3.28 6.27
C PHE A 26 -2.85 2.42 7.40
N ARG A 27 -1.67 2.75 7.90
CA ARG A 27 -1.06 2.02 9.03
C ARG A 27 -1.88 2.05 10.32
N LEU A 28 -2.75 3.05 10.48
CA LEU A 28 -3.66 3.18 11.62
C LEU A 28 -5.04 2.54 11.37
N SER A 29 -5.29 2.04 10.16
CA SER A 29 -6.59 1.50 9.77
C SER A 29 -6.80 0.06 10.26
N ASN A 30 -8.07 -0.33 10.35
CA ASN A 30 -8.45 -1.71 10.62
C ASN A 30 -8.04 -2.65 9.49
N GLU A 31 -8.11 -2.18 8.24
CA GLU A 31 -7.76 -2.94 7.05
C GLU A 31 -6.28 -3.34 7.06
N TYR A 32 -5.39 -2.45 7.47
CA TYR A 32 -3.98 -2.77 7.65
C TYR A 32 -3.77 -3.83 8.74
N ASN A 33 -4.47 -3.72 9.86
CA ASN A 33 -4.39 -4.72 10.92
C ASN A 33 -4.92 -6.08 10.45
N MET A 34 -6.04 -6.12 9.72
CA MET A 34 -6.58 -7.35 9.13
C MET A 34 -5.58 -8.00 8.17
N TRP A 35 -4.91 -7.21 7.34
CA TRP A 35 -3.84 -7.73 6.48
C TRP A 35 -2.68 -8.29 7.29
N LEU A 36 -2.22 -7.60 8.33
CA LEU A 36 -1.17 -8.09 9.23
C LEU A 36 -1.55 -9.40 9.92
N GLU A 37 -2.83 -9.63 10.22
CA GLU A 37 -3.33 -10.88 10.79
C GLU A 37 -3.30 -12.03 9.77
N GLN A 38 -3.49 -11.74 8.48
CA GLN A 38 -3.39 -12.72 7.40
C GLN A 38 -1.93 -13.08 7.09
N CYS A 39 -0.98 -12.19 7.38
CA CYS A 39 0.42 -12.42 7.13
C CYS A 39 0.99 -13.51 8.05
N ASN A 40 1.74 -14.46 7.47
CA ASN A 40 2.50 -15.42 8.27
C ASN A 40 3.69 -14.73 8.92
N ARG A 41 3.67 -14.67 10.25
CA ARG A 41 4.71 -14.05 11.09
C ARG A 41 5.30 -15.06 12.09
N SER A 42 5.38 -16.33 11.70
CA SER A 42 5.86 -17.37 12.61
C SER A 42 7.38 -17.41 12.71
N THR A 43 8.08 -17.14 11.62
CA THR A 43 9.54 -17.34 11.53
C THR A 43 10.20 -16.17 10.80
N CYS A 44 11.28 -15.66 11.37
CA CYS A 44 12.08 -14.60 10.75
C CYS A 44 12.83 -15.13 9.54
N ALA A 45 12.62 -14.51 8.39
CA ALA A 45 13.24 -14.88 7.13
C ALA A 45 14.78 -14.70 7.11
N ALA A 46 15.33 -13.82 7.91
CA ALA A 46 16.77 -13.56 7.96
C ALA A 46 17.52 -14.43 8.98
N THR A 47 16.88 -14.79 10.09
CA THR A 47 17.55 -15.48 11.22
C THR A 47 17.07 -16.91 11.42
N GLY A 48 15.94 -17.29 10.83
CA GLY A 48 15.29 -18.58 11.10
C GLY A 48 14.67 -18.71 12.49
N LEU A 49 14.67 -17.63 13.30
CA LEU A 49 14.08 -17.67 14.63
C LEU A 49 12.58 -17.80 14.55
N ASN A 50 12.05 -18.84 15.20
CA ASN A 50 10.62 -19.04 15.34
C ASN A 50 10.08 -18.21 16.52
N LYS A 51 9.02 -17.46 16.29
CA LYS A 51 8.37 -16.59 17.30
C LYS A 51 7.95 -17.35 18.54
N TYR A 52 7.36 -18.53 18.37
CA TYR A 52 6.78 -19.31 19.48
C TYR A 52 7.84 -20.03 20.33
N GLU A 53 8.98 -20.36 19.71
CA GLU A 53 10.08 -21.07 20.39
C GLU A 53 11.05 -20.10 21.06
N SER A 54 11.35 -18.99 20.38
CA SER A 54 12.36 -18.02 20.84
C SER A 54 11.77 -16.85 21.63
N GLY A 55 10.46 -16.62 21.56
CA GLY A 55 9.82 -15.40 22.07
C GLY A 55 10.16 -14.14 21.27
N ALA A 56 10.85 -14.28 20.12
CA ALA A 56 11.20 -13.14 19.28
C ALA A 56 9.96 -12.48 18.69
N ASP A 57 9.93 -11.14 18.68
CA ASP A 57 8.90 -10.38 17.98
C ASP A 57 9.22 -10.37 16.47
N VAL A 58 8.28 -10.89 15.68
CA VAL A 58 8.40 -10.99 14.20
C VAL A 58 7.37 -10.06 13.56
N GLU A 59 7.89 -9.10 12.82
CA GLU A 59 7.13 -8.06 12.12
C GLU A 59 7.07 -8.34 10.62
N VAL A 60 6.11 -7.71 9.95
CA VAL A 60 5.98 -7.76 8.49
C VAL A 60 6.72 -6.57 7.88
N HIS A 61 7.61 -6.85 6.95
CA HIS A 61 8.29 -5.86 6.12
C HIS A 61 7.84 -6.00 4.67
N HIS A 62 7.38 -4.92 4.05
CA HIS A 62 7.03 -4.91 2.63
C HIS A 62 8.26 -5.26 1.79
N TYR A 63 8.10 -6.13 0.80
CA TYR A 63 9.19 -6.60 -0.04
C TYR A 63 8.99 -6.16 -1.50
N GLY A 64 10.06 -5.67 -2.13
CA GLY A 64 10.05 -5.16 -3.51
C GLY A 64 9.47 -3.76 -3.62
N LYS A 65 8.21 -3.56 -3.27
CA LYS A 65 7.55 -2.24 -3.18
C LYS A 65 7.18 -1.92 -1.75
N THR A 66 7.60 -0.76 -1.27
CA THR A 66 7.20 -0.23 0.04
C THR A 66 5.73 0.23 0.00
N LEU A 67 5.19 0.54 1.17
CA LEU A 67 3.86 1.14 1.25
C LEU A 67 3.81 2.51 0.56
N TRP A 68 4.92 3.26 0.60
CA TRP A 68 5.10 4.51 -0.12
C TRP A 68 4.97 4.30 -1.62
N ASP A 69 5.76 3.36 -2.19
CA ASP A 69 5.75 3.05 -3.62
C ASP A 69 4.36 2.62 -4.12
N TRP A 70 3.59 1.90 -3.29
CA TRP A 70 2.22 1.53 -3.65
C TRP A 70 1.29 2.73 -3.74
N VAL A 71 1.42 3.70 -2.83
CA VAL A 71 0.63 4.95 -2.88
C VAL A 71 1.02 5.77 -4.10
N GLU A 72 2.32 5.88 -4.42
CA GLU A 72 2.79 6.54 -5.66
C GLU A 72 2.18 5.89 -6.90
N VAL A 73 2.28 4.58 -7.04
CA VAL A 73 1.69 3.85 -8.19
C VAL A 73 0.19 4.13 -8.34
N ILE A 74 -0.55 4.15 -7.24
CA ILE A 74 -1.99 4.43 -7.28
C ILE A 74 -2.25 5.88 -7.72
N VAL A 75 -1.55 6.85 -7.14
CA VAL A 75 -1.70 8.28 -7.46
C VAL A 75 -1.31 8.56 -8.90
N ASP A 76 -0.18 8.01 -9.37
CA ASP A 76 0.27 8.14 -10.76
C ASP A 76 -0.81 7.64 -11.73
N LYS A 77 -1.46 6.51 -11.42
CA LYS A 77 -2.57 5.99 -12.22
C LYS A 77 -3.76 6.94 -12.28
N PHE A 78 -4.11 7.63 -11.21
CA PHE A 78 -5.14 8.67 -11.22
C PHE A 78 -4.72 9.83 -12.12
N ILE A 79 -3.49 10.32 -12.01
CA ILE A 79 -2.93 11.42 -12.80
C ILE A 79 -2.87 11.06 -14.29
N GLU A 80 -2.28 9.92 -14.63
CA GLU A 80 -2.16 9.42 -16.03
C GLU A 80 -3.52 9.32 -16.73
N ASN A 81 -4.56 9.01 -15.96
CA ASN A 81 -5.91 8.84 -16.49
C ASN A 81 -6.78 10.10 -16.39
N ASN A 82 -6.22 11.20 -15.90
CA ASN A 82 -6.93 12.46 -15.65
C ASN A 82 -8.20 12.27 -14.79
N VAL A 83 -8.10 11.43 -13.76
CA VAL A 83 -9.18 11.14 -12.82
C VAL A 83 -8.89 11.85 -11.51
N ARG A 84 -9.85 12.61 -10.99
CA ARG A 84 -9.74 13.23 -9.69
C ARG A 84 -9.70 12.18 -8.59
N PHE A 85 -8.87 12.41 -7.59
CA PHE A 85 -8.72 11.51 -6.45
C PHE A 85 -8.74 12.26 -5.11
N ASN A 86 -8.91 11.50 -4.06
CA ASN A 86 -8.77 11.97 -2.69
C ASN A 86 -8.17 10.86 -1.82
N THR A 87 -7.85 11.18 -0.58
CA THR A 87 -7.29 10.24 0.39
C THR A 87 -8.13 8.95 0.52
N PHE A 88 -9.46 9.08 0.52
CA PHE A 88 -10.37 7.95 0.68
C PHE A 88 -10.27 6.96 -0.50
N PHE A 89 -10.23 7.44 -1.73
CA PHE A 89 -10.10 6.59 -2.92
C PHE A 89 -8.77 5.82 -2.91
N VAL A 90 -7.68 6.51 -2.59
CA VAL A 90 -6.36 5.87 -2.51
C VAL A 90 -6.32 4.82 -1.40
N LEU A 91 -6.90 5.12 -0.22
CA LEU A 91 -6.98 4.16 0.89
C LEU A 91 -7.82 2.93 0.54
N MET A 92 -8.95 3.08 -0.18
CA MET A 92 -9.76 1.95 -0.61
C MET A 92 -8.99 0.99 -1.52
N ILE A 93 -8.27 1.53 -2.51
CA ILE A 93 -7.46 0.73 -3.43
C ILE A 93 -6.33 0.04 -2.67
N LEU A 94 -5.64 0.80 -1.81
CA LEU A 94 -4.54 0.30 -0.99
C LEU A 94 -4.99 -0.85 -0.09
N SER A 95 -6.16 -0.72 0.54
CA SER A 95 -6.78 -1.77 1.35
C SER A 95 -7.08 -3.02 0.53
N ASP A 96 -7.67 -2.84 -0.64
CA ASP A 96 -8.08 -3.96 -1.50
C ASP A 96 -6.88 -4.77 -2.01
N ILE A 97 -5.80 -4.12 -2.45
CA ILE A 97 -4.58 -4.83 -2.91
C ILE A 97 -3.89 -5.58 -1.76
N HIS A 98 -3.93 -5.08 -0.52
CA HIS A 98 -3.38 -5.77 0.64
C HIS A 98 -4.23 -6.98 1.03
N LEU A 99 -5.53 -6.80 1.20
CA LEU A 99 -6.44 -7.85 1.63
C LEU A 99 -6.63 -8.97 0.58
N GLN A 100 -6.34 -8.68 -0.69
CA GLN A 100 -6.36 -9.69 -1.75
C GLN A 100 -5.00 -10.36 -2.01
N ASN A 101 -4.04 -10.24 -1.08
CA ASN A 101 -2.70 -10.84 -1.15
C ASN A 101 -1.90 -10.43 -2.40
N CYS A 102 -2.05 -9.18 -2.84
CA CYS A 102 -1.32 -8.66 -3.99
C CYS A 102 0.04 -8.05 -3.61
N VAL A 103 0.28 -7.82 -2.31
CA VAL A 103 1.47 -7.16 -1.79
C VAL A 103 2.46 -8.19 -1.26
N SER A 104 3.69 -8.12 -1.75
CA SER A 104 4.77 -8.98 -1.27
C SER A 104 5.28 -8.50 0.08
N TYR A 105 5.64 -9.45 0.95
CA TYR A 105 6.20 -9.15 2.26
C TYR A 105 7.19 -10.22 2.72
N VAL A 106 7.99 -9.86 3.71
CA VAL A 106 8.92 -10.75 4.39
C VAL A 106 8.78 -10.60 5.90
N PRO A 107 8.65 -11.71 6.66
CA PRO A 107 8.64 -11.67 8.13
C PRO A 107 10.06 -11.50 8.68
N LEU A 108 10.29 -10.50 9.50
CA LEU A 108 11.60 -10.20 10.09
C LEU A 108 11.47 -9.96 11.60
N THR A 109 12.46 -10.40 12.36
CA THR A 109 12.54 -9.97 13.76
C THR A 109 12.66 -8.46 13.83
N HIS A 110 12.10 -7.86 14.89
CA HIS A 110 12.12 -6.42 15.11
C HIS A 110 13.53 -5.81 14.98
N CYS A 111 14.57 -6.50 15.48
CA CYS A 111 15.95 -6.05 15.37
C CYS A 111 16.39 -5.94 13.90
N ILE A 112 16.16 -6.99 13.09
CA ILE A 112 16.51 -7.02 11.68
C ILE A 112 15.69 -5.98 10.90
N HIS A 113 14.39 -5.85 11.21
CA HIS A 113 13.53 -4.85 10.59
C HIS A 113 14.04 -3.43 10.83
N LYS A 114 14.45 -3.10 12.05
CA LYS A 114 15.09 -1.82 12.36
C LYS A 114 16.41 -1.60 11.63
N MET A 115 17.25 -2.62 11.50
CA MET A 115 18.51 -2.52 10.76
C MET A 115 18.29 -2.19 9.29
N LEU A 116 17.23 -2.70 8.64
CA LEU A 116 16.88 -2.36 7.26
C LEU A 116 16.48 -0.90 7.09
N HIS A 117 15.88 -0.31 8.11
CA HIS A 117 15.46 1.11 8.09
C HIS A 117 16.54 2.07 8.58
N SER A 118 17.67 1.57 9.10
CA SER A 118 18.80 2.43 9.45
C SER A 118 19.65 2.72 8.22
N ASP A 119 20.21 3.95 8.11
CA ASP A 119 21.01 4.47 6.99
C ASP A 119 22.30 3.67 6.69
N TYR A 120 22.46 2.51 7.28
CA TYR A 120 23.56 1.61 6.95
C TYR A 120 23.19 0.84 5.68
N ASN A 121 24.03 0.93 4.65
CA ASN A 121 24.02 0.15 3.40
C ASN A 121 24.14 -1.37 3.64
N ASN A 122 23.39 -1.91 4.56
CA ASN A 122 23.41 -3.32 4.94
C ASN A 122 22.43 -4.08 4.06
N THR A 123 22.96 -4.68 3.01
CA THR A 123 22.24 -5.73 2.30
C THR A 123 22.10 -6.90 3.27
N ILE A 124 20.95 -7.01 3.93
CA ILE A 124 20.62 -8.18 4.76
C ILE A 124 20.45 -9.35 3.78
N LYS A 125 21.38 -10.30 3.86
CA LYS A 125 21.22 -11.57 3.14
C LYS A 125 20.13 -12.34 3.88
N LEU A 126 19.04 -12.60 3.19
CA LEU A 126 18.06 -13.56 3.67
C LEU A 126 18.73 -14.95 3.78
N TYR A 127 18.32 -15.71 4.76
CA TYR A 127 18.88 -17.03 5.02
C TYR A 127 18.67 -17.92 3.77
N PRO A 128 19.69 -18.68 3.28
CA PRO A 128 19.60 -19.40 1.99
C PRO A 128 18.48 -20.45 1.90
N SER A 129 17.94 -20.89 3.03
CA SER A 129 16.78 -21.79 3.07
C SER A 129 15.44 -21.08 2.97
N ILE A 130 15.43 -19.75 2.76
CA ILE A 130 14.26 -18.87 2.95
C ILE A 130 13.92 -18.13 1.66
N GLU A 131 14.21 -18.67 0.50
CA GLU A 131 13.38 -18.39 -0.66
C GLU A 131 11.89 -18.66 -0.34
N ASP A 132 11.62 -19.60 0.56
CA ASP A 132 10.31 -19.91 1.13
C ASP A 132 9.79 -18.85 2.15
N GLY A 133 10.64 -17.95 2.64
CA GLY A 133 10.25 -16.93 3.64
C GLY A 133 9.73 -15.63 3.06
N ILE A 134 9.87 -15.43 1.74
CA ILE A 134 9.31 -14.29 1.03
C ILE A 134 7.94 -14.68 0.51
N TYR A 135 6.92 -13.96 0.95
CA TYR A 135 5.57 -14.11 0.44
C TYR A 135 5.38 -13.19 -0.75
N ASN A 136 5.36 -13.78 -1.95
CA ASN A 136 5.18 -13.05 -3.19
C ASN A 136 3.71 -12.68 -3.40
N GLY A 137 3.43 -11.39 -3.48
CA GLY A 137 2.12 -10.89 -3.88
C GLY A 137 1.88 -11.00 -5.39
N ASP A 138 0.63 -11.01 -5.78
CA ASP A 138 0.22 -11.00 -7.18
C ASP A 138 0.21 -9.57 -7.73
N MET A 139 1.36 -9.13 -8.25
CA MET A 139 1.54 -7.80 -8.83
C MET A 139 0.59 -7.53 -10.01
N GLN A 140 0.35 -8.55 -10.86
CA GLN A 140 -0.54 -8.39 -12.01
C GLN A 140 -1.98 -8.15 -11.56
N LYS A 141 -2.40 -8.89 -10.54
CA LYS A 141 -3.71 -8.69 -9.90
C LYS A 141 -3.81 -7.32 -9.24
N ALA A 142 -2.74 -6.83 -8.58
CA ALA A 142 -2.71 -5.49 -8.01
C ALA A 142 -3.01 -4.41 -9.06
N TYR A 143 -2.31 -4.43 -10.19
CA TYR A 143 -2.57 -3.49 -11.29
C TYR A 143 -4.00 -3.64 -11.85
N THR A 144 -4.50 -4.86 -11.99
CA THR A 144 -5.89 -5.08 -12.43
C THR A 144 -6.91 -4.46 -11.46
N ILE A 145 -6.66 -4.55 -10.16
CA ILE A 145 -7.50 -3.92 -9.14
C ILE A 145 -7.45 -2.40 -9.28
N ILE A 146 -6.26 -1.81 -9.37
CA ILE A 146 -6.08 -0.37 -9.54
C ILE A 146 -6.83 0.12 -10.78
N ASP A 147 -6.63 -0.51 -11.92
CA ASP A 147 -7.28 -0.13 -13.19
C ASP A 147 -8.81 -0.24 -13.10
N ARG A 148 -9.34 -1.25 -12.41
CA ARG A 148 -10.78 -1.40 -12.14
C ARG A 148 -11.33 -0.19 -11.37
N TYR A 149 -10.63 0.26 -10.32
CA TYR A 149 -11.05 1.42 -9.56
C TYR A 149 -10.94 2.71 -10.36
N ILE A 150 -9.87 2.90 -11.13
CA ILE A 150 -9.71 4.06 -12.01
C ILE A 150 -10.89 4.16 -12.99
N ASN A 151 -11.26 3.05 -13.63
CA ASN A 151 -12.41 3.02 -14.56
C ASN A 151 -13.74 3.31 -13.85
N LEU A 152 -13.92 2.80 -12.63
CA LEU A 152 -15.11 3.10 -11.84
C LEU A 152 -15.22 4.60 -11.55
N TYR A 153 -14.13 5.24 -11.10
CA TYR A 153 -14.12 6.65 -10.76
C TYR A 153 -14.23 7.57 -11.99
N LYS A 154 -13.72 7.17 -13.14
CA LYS A 154 -13.98 7.86 -14.42
C LYS A 154 -15.47 7.98 -14.70
N ASN A 155 -16.18 6.87 -14.54
CA ASN A 155 -17.63 6.85 -14.80
C ASN A 155 -18.39 7.75 -13.82
N PHE A 156 -17.99 7.80 -12.55
CA PHE A 156 -18.60 8.70 -11.58
C PHE A 156 -18.35 10.17 -11.90
N ASN A 157 -17.14 10.55 -12.30
CA ASN A 157 -16.82 11.93 -12.67
C ASN A 157 -17.63 12.39 -13.88
N ASN A 158 -17.81 11.56 -14.89
CA ASN A 158 -18.62 11.86 -16.07
C ASN A 158 -20.10 12.11 -15.70
N ILE A 159 -20.66 11.28 -14.81
CA ILE A 159 -22.05 11.46 -14.33
C ILE A 159 -22.22 12.79 -13.56
N GLU A 160 -21.24 13.18 -12.74
CA GLU A 160 -21.29 14.46 -12.02
C GLU A 160 -21.23 15.67 -12.98
N GLU A 161 -20.46 15.59 -14.05
CA GLU A 161 -20.39 16.64 -15.09
C GLU A 161 -21.69 16.73 -15.88
N ASP A 162 -22.28 15.62 -16.27
CA ASP A 162 -23.56 15.57 -16.97
C ASP A 162 -24.70 16.17 -16.13
N LEU A 163 -24.77 15.81 -14.84
CA LEU A 163 -25.77 16.35 -13.91
C LEU A 163 -25.62 17.86 -13.65
N LYS A 164 -24.40 18.39 -13.68
CA LYS A 164 -24.16 19.83 -13.56
C LYS A 164 -24.63 20.58 -14.80
N ASN A 165 -24.31 20.06 -15.97
CA ASN A 165 -24.72 20.66 -17.25
C ASN A 165 -26.26 20.66 -17.43
N GLU A 166 -26.96 19.65 -16.90
CA GLU A 166 -28.43 19.59 -16.91
C GLU A 166 -29.08 20.57 -15.92
N SER A 167 -28.37 20.93 -14.83
CA SER A 167 -28.89 21.86 -13.83
C SER A 167 -28.66 23.33 -14.18
N GLU A 168 -27.81 23.64 -15.16
CA GLU A 168 -27.51 24.99 -15.64
C GLU A 168 -28.30 25.39 -16.90
N ASN A 169 -29.10 24.48 -17.46
CA ASN A 169 -30.02 24.71 -18.58
C ASN A 169 -31.48 24.75 -18.10
#